data_efd3d4e0802df676fd99aa4340a0ebb7
#
_entry.id   efd3d4e0802df676fd99aa4340a0ebb7
#
_cell.length_a   1.000
_cell.length_b   1.000
_cell.length_c   1.000
_cell.angle_alpha   90.00
_cell.angle_beta   90.00
_cell.angle_gamma   90.00
#
_symmetry.space_group_name_H-M   'P 1'
#
loop_
_entity.id
_entity.type
_entity.pdbx_description
1 polymer ?
#
loop_
_entity_poly.entity_id
_entity_poly.type
_entity_poly.pdbx_seq_one_letter_code
_entity_poly.pdbx_strand_id
1 'polypeptide(L)'
;PVTQSLPTDNVLRIMVWNIFKQQRSDWLSVLKEYGKSSQLVLLQEAQTTPELVKFATSNYLTADQVPAFSFPQHPSGVMTLAAAHPVYCCPLREKEPLIRLSKSALVTVYPLFDGRLLMVVNIHAVNFSLGVDVYSKQLDPIGEQIALHKGPVIMAGDFNAWSKQRINALQRFASGMELQEVNFTNDRRRTAFGRPLDFVFYRGLGVVEASVLVTQASDHNPLLVDFKPD
;
A
#
# COMPACT_ATOMS: atom_id res chain seq x y z
N PRO A 1 -26.00 -10.26 -0.98
CA PRO A 1 -24.90 -10.33 -1.96
C PRO A 1 -23.79 -11.17 -1.36
N VAL A 2 -23.40 -12.23 -2.07
CA VAL A 2 -22.29 -13.09 -1.62
C VAL A 2 -21.02 -12.28 -1.79
N THR A 3 -20.41 -11.86 -0.67
CA THR A 3 -19.07 -11.27 -0.69
C THR A 3 -18.07 -12.35 -1.04
N GLN A 4 -17.41 -12.19 -2.16
CA GLN A 4 -16.38 -13.14 -2.58
C GLN A 4 -15.13 -12.92 -1.75
N SER A 5 -14.64 -13.98 -1.10
CA SER A 5 -13.40 -13.89 -0.30
C SER A 5 -12.17 -13.79 -1.20
N LEU A 6 -11.07 -13.27 -0.65
CA LEU A 6 -9.79 -13.28 -1.34
C LEU A 6 -9.37 -14.73 -1.62
N PRO A 7 -9.06 -15.07 -2.87
CA PRO A 7 -8.56 -16.41 -3.19
C PRO A 7 -7.15 -16.55 -2.61
N THR A 8 -6.97 -17.56 -1.77
CA THR A 8 -5.71 -17.80 -1.09
C THR A 8 -5.25 -19.24 -1.32
N ASP A 9 -5.10 -19.71 -2.52
CA ASP A 9 -4.64 -21.07 -2.85
C ASP A 9 -3.37 -21.46 -2.05
N ASN A 10 -3.45 -21.37 -0.71
CA ASN A 10 -2.41 -21.48 0.30
C ASN A 10 -1.46 -20.27 0.38
N VAL A 11 -1.55 -19.32 -0.54
CA VAL A 11 -0.68 -18.11 -0.57
C VAL A 11 -1.51 -16.89 -0.95
N LEU A 12 -1.38 -15.84 -0.16
CA LEU A 12 -1.88 -14.50 -0.50
C LEU A 12 -0.71 -13.69 -1.05
N ARG A 13 -0.75 -13.40 -2.34
CA ARG A 13 0.30 -12.64 -3.01
C ARG A 13 -0.08 -11.19 -3.13
N ILE A 14 0.81 -10.29 -2.68
CA ILE A 14 0.59 -8.85 -2.80
C ILE A 14 1.72 -8.19 -3.59
N MET A 15 1.38 -7.13 -4.30
CA MET A 15 2.32 -6.22 -4.95
C MET A 15 2.10 -4.82 -4.37
N VAL A 16 3.19 -4.15 -3.99
CA VAL A 16 3.15 -2.79 -3.44
C VAL A 16 4.08 -1.92 -4.29
N TRP A 17 3.53 -0.85 -4.86
CA TRP A 17 4.32 -0.06 -5.81
C TRP A 17 3.86 1.38 -5.93
N ASN A 18 4.78 2.33 -5.70
CA ASN A 18 4.60 3.72 -6.11
C ASN A 18 4.93 3.81 -7.60
N ILE A 19 3.91 4.05 -8.46
CA ILE A 19 4.06 4.01 -9.91
C ILE A 19 4.43 5.34 -10.54
N PHE A 20 4.80 6.34 -9.74
CA PHE A 20 5.32 7.63 -10.21
C PHE A 20 4.39 8.32 -11.23
N LYS A 21 3.08 8.30 -10.99
CA LYS A 21 2.04 8.88 -11.86
C LYS A 21 2.10 8.36 -13.30
N GLN A 22 2.58 7.13 -13.49
CA GLN A 22 2.76 6.49 -14.80
C GLN A 22 3.60 7.33 -15.77
N GLN A 23 4.59 8.08 -15.24
CA GLN A 23 5.41 8.99 -16.06
C GLN A 23 6.47 8.26 -16.88
N ARG A 24 6.87 7.07 -16.48
CA ARG A 24 7.87 6.27 -17.20
C ARG A 24 7.19 5.20 -18.04
N SER A 25 7.82 4.84 -19.17
CA SER A 25 7.37 3.75 -20.00
C SER A 25 7.42 2.42 -19.24
N ASP A 26 6.72 1.41 -19.74
CA ASP A 26 6.73 0.02 -19.25
C ASP A 26 6.05 -0.22 -17.89
N TRP A 27 5.47 0.80 -17.25
CA TRP A 27 4.72 0.61 -16.00
C TRP A 27 3.58 -0.40 -16.18
N LEU A 28 2.89 -0.35 -17.31
CA LEU A 28 1.78 -1.26 -17.58
C LEU A 28 2.27 -2.69 -17.82
N SER A 29 3.41 -2.86 -18.48
CA SER A 29 4.01 -4.18 -18.71
C SER A 29 4.41 -4.84 -17.39
N VAL A 30 5.02 -4.07 -16.47
CA VAL A 30 5.39 -4.56 -15.13
C VAL A 30 4.13 -4.94 -14.35
N LEU A 31 3.11 -4.10 -14.39
CA LEU A 31 1.86 -4.35 -13.69
C LEU A 31 1.14 -5.59 -14.26
N LYS A 32 1.15 -5.77 -15.57
CA LYS A 32 0.57 -6.96 -16.20
C LYS A 32 1.33 -8.23 -15.85
N GLU A 33 2.64 -8.18 -15.81
CA GLU A 33 3.46 -9.36 -15.53
C GLU A 33 3.34 -9.82 -14.06
N TYR A 34 3.46 -8.89 -13.12
CA TYR A 34 3.54 -9.20 -11.69
C TYR A 34 2.23 -8.95 -10.95
N GLY A 35 1.44 -7.97 -11.39
CA GLY A 35 0.16 -7.67 -10.76
C GLY A 35 -0.90 -8.74 -10.97
N LYS A 36 -0.97 -9.32 -12.17
CA LYS A 36 -1.97 -10.36 -12.48
C LYS A 36 -1.91 -11.57 -11.55
N SER A 37 -0.72 -11.93 -11.08
CA SER A 37 -0.55 -13.05 -10.17
C SER A 37 -0.77 -12.67 -8.70
N SER A 38 -1.06 -11.41 -8.41
CA SER A 38 -1.28 -10.90 -7.07
C SER A 38 -2.77 -10.74 -6.79
N GLN A 39 -3.24 -11.19 -5.63
CA GLN A 39 -4.63 -11.02 -5.20
C GLN A 39 -4.91 -9.59 -4.73
N LEU A 40 -3.86 -8.89 -4.31
CA LEU A 40 -3.90 -7.48 -3.89
C LEU A 40 -2.77 -6.72 -4.56
N VAL A 41 -3.08 -5.54 -5.10
CA VAL A 41 -2.10 -4.61 -5.63
C VAL A 41 -2.33 -3.25 -4.98
N LEU A 42 -1.33 -2.77 -4.25
CA LEU A 42 -1.37 -1.50 -3.55
C LEU A 42 -0.48 -0.50 -4.29
N LEU A 43 -1.12 0.47 -4.95
CA LEU A 43 -0.43 1.49 -5.74
C LEU A 43 -0.45 2.83 -5.02
N GLN A 44 0.65 3.58 -5.15
CA GLN A 44 0.76 4.97 -4.73
C GLN A 44 1.10 5.82 -5.94
N GLU A 45 0.74 7.11 -5.89
CA GLU A 45 0.83 8.03 -7.03
C GLU A 45 0.22 7.45 -8.30
N ALA A 46 -0.91 6.75 -8.16
CA ALA A 46 -1.63 6.18 -9.27
C ALA A 46 -2.60 7.19 -9.87
N GLN A 47 -2.46 7.48 -11.17
CA GLN A 47 -3.40 8.32 -11.91
C GLN A 47 -4.50 7.45 -12.51
N THR A 48 -5.74 7.95 -12.47
CA THR A 48 -6.90 7.26 -13.04
C THR A 48 -6.92 7.47 -14.57
N THR A 49 -5.95 6.88 -15.26
CA THR A 49 -5.89 6.92 -16.71
C THR A 49 -6.71 5.78 -17.31
N PRO A 50 -7.17 5.92 -18.59
CA PRO A 50 -7.90 4.83 -19.24
C PRO A 50 -7.17 3.49 -19.24
N GLU A 51 -5.85 3.50 -19.41
CA GLU A 51 -5.01 2.29 -19.43
C GLU A 51 -5.03 1.58 -18.08
N LEU A 52 -4.90 2.33 -16.98
CA LEU A 52 -4.92 1.76 -15.64
C LEU A 52 -6.32 1.26 -15.28
N VAL A 53 -7.36 2.01 -15.62
CA VAL A 53 -8.75 1.59 -15.39
C VAL A 53 -9.06 0.29 -16.14
N LYS A 54 -8.62 0.20 -17.41
CA LYS A 54 -8.82 -1.01 -18.21
C LYS A 54 -8.10 -2.21 -17.59
N PHE A 55 -6.86 -2.02 -17.15
CA PHE A 55 -6.11 -3.08 -16.46
C PHE A 55 -6.85 -3.53 -15.18
N ALA A 56 -7.29 -2.58 -14.35
CA ALA A 56 -7.96 -2.86 -13.10
C ALA A 56 -9.27 -3.62 -13.32
N THR A 57 -10.13 -3.14 -14.23
CA THR A 57 -11.43 -3.77 -14.48
C THR A 57 -11.32 -5.12 -15.16
N SER A 58 -10.23 -5.36 -15.90
CA SER A 58 -10.02 -6.64 -16.60
C SER A 58 -9.43 -7.72 -15.71
N ASN A 59 -8.80 -7.37 -14.58
CA ASN A 59 -8.02 -8.31 -13.78
C ASN A 59 -8.47 -8.42 -12.31
N TYR A 60 -9.28 -7.47 -11.81
CA TYR A 60 -9.68 -7.42 -10.41
C TYR A 60 -11.17 -7.22 -10.26
N LEU A 61 -11.72 -7.65 -9.14
CA LEU A 61 -13.13 -7.43 -8.81
C LEU A 61 -13.38 -6.00 -8.36
N THR A 62 -12.41 -5.39 -7.65
CA THR A 62 -12.55 -4.03 -7.14
C THR A 62 -11.30 -3.22 -7.35
N ALA A 63 -11.50 -1.91 -7.51
CA ALA A 63 -10.46 -0.91 -7.53
C ALA A 63 -10.94 0.28 -6.69
N ASP A 64 -10.38 0.44 -5.50
CA ASP A 64 -10.73 1.52 -4.59
C ASP A 64 -9.60 2.55 -4.58
N GLN A 65 -9.95 3.83 -4.64
CA GLN A 65 -8.97 4.90 -4.73
C GLN A 65 -9.31 6.04 -3.79
N VAL A 66 -8.27 6.58 -3.15
CA VAL A 66 -8.34 7.90 -2.51
C VAL A 66 -7.54 8.85 -3.40
N PRO A 67 -8.21 9.73 -4.16
CA PRO A 67 -7.48 10.69 -4.97
C PRO A 67 -6.86 11.76 -4.11
N ALA A 68 -5.58 12.04 -4.36
CA ALA A 68 -4.95 13.27 -3.87
C ALA A 68 -5.42 14.44 -4.74
N PHE A 69 -5.34 15.66 -4.20
CA PHE A 69 -5.66 16.84 -4.99
C PHE A 69 -4.71 16.93 -6.18
N SER A 70 -5.24 16.96 -7.38
CA SER A 70 -4.44 17.03 -8.60
C SER A 70 -4.91 18.17 -9.50
N PHE A 71 -3.97 18.80 -10.15
CA PHE A 71 -4.19 19.70 -11.28
C PHE A 71 -3.84 18.97 -12.56
N PRO A 72 -4.54 19.27 -13.63
CA PRO A 72 -5.96 19.46 -13.82
C PRO A 72 -6.67 18.29 -14.49
N GLN A 73 -6.05 17.13 -14.73
CA GLN A 73 -6.61 16.20 -15.71
C GLN A 73 -6.89 14.79 -15.21
N HIS A 74 -6.07 14.24 -14.32
CA HIS A 74 -6.30 12.89 -13.77
C HIS A 74 -6.02 12.89 -12.27
N PRO A 75 -7.02 12.58 -11.43
CA PRO A 75 -6.74 12.42 -10.01
C PRO A 75 -5.69 11.34 -9.82
N SER A 76 -4.72 11.61 -8.94
CA SER A 76 -3.72 10.63 -8.53
C SER A 76 -3.82 10.41 -7.03
N GLY A 77 -3.45 9.22 -6.56
CA GLY A 77 -3.47 8.90 -5.14
C GLY A 77 -3.18 7.45 -4.90
N VAL A 78 -3.55 6.96 -3.72
CA VAL A 78 -3.46 5.54 -3.42
C VAL A 78 -4.62 4.80 -4.06
N MET A 79 -4.31 3.65 -4.65
CA MET A 79 -5.30 2.78 -5.29
C MET A 79 -5.04 1.34 -4.86
N THR A 80 -6.07 0.67 -4.37
CA THR A 80 -6.00 -0.74 -4.00
C THR A 80 -6.84 -1.55 -4.96
N LEU A 81 -6.20 -2.47 -5.67
CA LEU A 81 -6.83 -3.44 -6.55
C LEU A 81 -6.95 -4.77 -5.81
N ALA A 82 -8.12 -5.38 -5.85
CA ALA A 82 -8.38 -6.60 -5.08
C ALA A 82 -9.19 -7.61 -5.87
N ALA A 83 -8.88 -8.88 -5.66
CA ALA A 83 -9.63 -10.01 -6.21
C ALA A 83 -10.89 -10.34 -5.39
N ALA A 84 -11.32 -9.43 -4.51
CA ALA A 84 -12.50 -9.59 -3.68
C ALA A 84 -13.17 -8.23 -3.45
N HIS A 85 -14.45 -8.25 -3.03
CA HIS A 85 -15.13 -7.04 -2.61
C HIS A 85 -14.82 -6.75 -1.14
N PRO A 86 -14.43 -5.51 -0.76
CA PRO A 86 -14.24 -5.18 0.64
C PRO A 86 -15.59 -5.14 1.37
N VAL A 87 -15.58 -5.55 2.63
CA VAL A 87 -16.73 -5.40 3.54
C VAL A 87 -16.69 -4.06 4.27
N TYR A 88 -15.55 -3.37 4.20
CA TYR A 88 -15.33 -2.05 4.80
C TYR A 88 -14.31 -1.28 3.96
N CYS A 89 -14.54 0.02 3.80
CA CYS A 89 -13.65 0.91 3.06
C CYS A 89 -13.66 2.29 3.72
N CYS A 90 -12.48 2.78 4.13
CA CYS A 90 -12.33 4.07 4.78
C CYS A 90 -11.15 4.83 4.18
N PRO A 91 -11.41 5.89 3.41
CA PRO A 91 -10.36 6.78 2.94
C PRO A 91 -9.92 7.75 4.02
N LEU A 92 -8.62 7.99 4.11
CA LEU A 92 -8.02 8.94 5.04
C LEU A 92 -7.13 9.91 4.26
N ARG A 93 -7.24 11.20 4.56
CA ARG A 93 -6.47 12.25 3.91
C ARG A 93 -5.80 13.17 4.92
N GLU A 94 -4.56 13.56 4.61
CA GLU A 94 -3.83 14.60 5.34
C GLU A 94 -3.20 15.57 4.33
N LYS A 95 -3.28 16.86 4.61
CA LYS A 95 -2.73 17.91 3.74
C LYS A 95 -1.29 18.21 4.11
N GLU A 96 -0.44 18.32 3.12
CA GLU A 96 0.90 18.83 3.34
C GLU A 96 0.88 20.34 3.54
N PRO A 97 1.53 20.86 4.62
CA PRO A 97 1.37 22.25 5.03
C PRO A 97 1.85 23.28 4.02
N LEU A 98 2.92 22.97 3.25
CA LEU A 98 3.59 23.96 2.40
C LEU A 98 3.10 23.98 0.97
N ILE A 99 2.68 22.85 0.43
CA ILE A 99 2.34 22.73 -0.98
C ILE A 99 0.88 22.34 -1.23
N ARG A 100 0.09 22.25 -0.16
CA ARG A 100 -1.33 21.88 -0.21
C ARG A 100 -1.63 20.58 -0.95
N LEU A 101 -0.62 19.73 -1.13
CA LEU A 101 -0.81 18.38 -1.67
C LEU A 101 -1.34 17.47 -0.57
N SER A 102 -2.36 16.71 -0.91
CA SER A 102 -2.90 15.72 0.01
C SER A 102 -2.13 14.43 -0.15
N LYS A 103 -1.64 13.89 0.95
CA LYS A 103 -1.21 12.50 1.04
C LYS A 103 -2.32 11.71 1.69
N SER A 104 -2.38 10.41 1.42
CA SER A 104 -3.56 9.64 1.74
C SER A 104 -3.23 8.23 2.16
N ALA A 105 -4.18 7.64 2.86
CA ALA A 105 -4.21 6.23 3.15
C ALA A 105 -5.61 5.68 2.86
N LEU A 106 -5.69 4.44 2.47
CA LEU A 106 -6.94 3.74 2.24
C LEU A 106 -6.96 2.49 3.11
N VAL A 107 -7.97 2.39 3.96
CA VAL A 107 -8.21 1.21 4.78
C VAL A 107 -9.33 0.41 4.15
N THR A 108 -9.07 -0.85 3.82
CA THR A 108 -10.07 -1.78 3.31
C THR A 108 -10.03 -3.07 4.12
N VAL A 109 -11.14 -3.76 4.20
CA VAL A 109 -11.23 -5.05 4.92
C VAL A 109 -11.86 -6.06 3.98
N TYR A 110 -11.19 -7.19 3.80
CA TYR A 110 -11.63 -8.27 2.91
C TYR A 110 -11.85 -9.57 3.67
N PRO A 111 -12.90 -10.34 3.31
CA PRO A 111 -13.03 -11.69 3.85
C PRO A 111 -11.94 -12.59 3.28
N LEU A 112 -11.33 -13.39 4.14
CA LEU A 112 -10.44 -14.47 3.74
C LEU A 112 -11.21 -15.77 3.59
N PHE A 113 -10.60 -16.73 2.91
CA PHE A 113 -11.20 -18.05 2.68
C PHE A 113 -11.60 -18.77 3.99
N ASP A 114 -10.82 -18.58 5.05
CA ASP A 114 -11.07 -19.19 6.38
C ASP A 114 -12.11 -18.43 7.23
N GLY A 115 -12.73 -17.40 6.69
CA GLY A 115 -13.76 -16.60 7.36
C GLY A 115 -13.21 -15.44 8.19
N ARG A 116 -11.89 -15.33 8.38
CA ARG A 116 -11.30 -14.17 9.03
C ARG A 116 -11.39 -12.95 8.10
N LEU A 117 -11.29 -11.77 8.70
CA LEU A 117 -11.29 -10.52 7.98
C LEU A 117 -9.86 -9.94 7.98
N LEU A 118 -9.34 -9.68 6.77
CA LEU A 118 -8.03 -9.06 6.58
C LEU A 118 -8.20 -7.56 6.41
N MET A 119 -7.57 -6.78 7.28
CA MET A 119 -7.46 -5.33 7.09
C MET A 119 -6.24 -5.02 6.25
N VAL A 120 -6.41 -4.20 5.22
CA VAL A 120 -5.35 -3.74 4.33
C VAL A 120 -5.29 -2.22 4.38
N VAL A 121 -4.13 -1.69 4.74
CA VAL A 121 -3.86 -0.24 4.74
C VAL A 121 -2.84 0.05 3.64
N ASN A 122 -3.28 0.80 2.63
CA ASN A 122 -2.43 1.31 1.56
C ASN A 122 -2.13 2.77 1.86
N ILE A 123 -0.86 3.11 2.05
CA ILE A 123 -0.47 4.44 2.51
C ILE A 123 0.53 5.12 1.57
N HIS A 124 0.33 6.43 1.37
CA HIS A 124 1.33 7.35 0.87
C HIS A 124 1.47 8.47 1.89
N ALA A 125 2.52 8.41 2.70
CA ALA A 125 2.72 9.34 3.81
C ALA A 125 3.17 10.71 3.31
N VAL A 126 2.91 11.74 4.13
CA VAL A 126 3.33 13.12 3.84
C VAL A 126 4.85 13.20 3.64
N ASN A 127 5.28 13.98 2.64
CA ASN A 127 6.69 14.05 2.23
C ASN A 127 7.40 15.28 2.81
N PHE A 128 6.86 16.48 2.66
CA PHE A 128 7.54 17.75 2.93
C PHE A 128 7.11 18.39 4.24
N SER A 129 7.03 17.64 5.34
CA SER A 129 6.80 18.24 6.64
C SER A 129 8.12 18.48 7.36
N LEU A 130 8.27 19.68 7.94
CA LEU A 130 9.35 19.97 8.87
C LEU A 130 8.99 19.33 10.22
N GLY A 131 9.85 18.46 10.71
CA GLY A 131 9.60 17.71 11.92
C GLY A 131 8.72 16.48 11.71
N VAL A 132 8.37 15.83 12.83
CA VAL A 132 7.71 14.52 12.82
C VAL A 132 6.21 14.63 13.15
N ASP A 133 5.71 15.80 13.54
CA ASP A 133 4.35 15.96 14.09
C ASP A 133 3.27 15.66 13.07
N VAL A 134 3.36 16.23 11.87
CA VAL A 134 2.39 15.95 10.78
C VAL A 134 2.46 14.48 10.36
N TYR A 135 3.65 13.93 10.31
CA TYR A 135 3.87 12.52 10.01
C TYR A 135 3.18 11.61 11.03
N SER A 136 3.39 11.88 12.32
CA SER A 136 2.75 11.11 13.39
C SER A 136 1.22 11.28 13.39
N LYS A 137 0.72 12.48 13.13
CA LYS A 137 -0.72 12.75 13.03
C LYS A 137 -1.39 11.96 11.89
N GLN A 138 -0.69 11.72 10.80
CA GLN A 138 -1.22 10.89 9.73
C GLN A 138 -1.37 9.43 10.17
N LEU A 139 -0.48 8.95 11.02
CA LEU A 139 -0.53 7.57 11.53
C LEU A 139 -1.63 7.36 12.59
N ASP A 140 -2.01 8.38 13.35
CA ASP A 140 -2.96 8.25 14.46
C ASP A 140 -4.31 7.63 14.04
N PRO A 141 -5.02 8.13 13.01
CA PRO A 141 -6.29 7.53 12.61
C PRO A 141 -6.13 6.12 12.06
N ILE A 142 -5.00 5.80 11.46
CA ILE A 142 -4.68 4.43 11.03
C ILE A 142 -4.54 3.53 12.26
N GLY A 143 -3.83 3.99 13.28
CA GLY A 143 -3.67 3.26 14.54
C GLY A 143 -4.99 2.98 15.24
N GLU A 144 -5.92 3.93 15.23
CA GLU A 144 -7.27 3.73 15.78
C GLU A 144 -8.00 2.59 15.07
N GLN A 145 -7.92 2.54 13.74
CA GLN A 145 -8.53 1.49 12.94
C GLN A 145 -7.90 0.11 13.23
N ILE A 146 -6.56 0.05 13.26
CA ILE A 146 -5.83 -1.19 13.51
C ILE A 146 -6.11 -1.72 14.93
N ALA A 147 -6.16 -0.83 15.93
CA ALA A 147 -6.39 -1.20 17.32
C ALA A 147 -7.76 -1.87 17.53
N LEU A 148 -8.77 -1.47 16.76
CA LEU A 148 -10.12 -2.05 16.84
C LEU A 148 -10.26 -3.34 16.03
N HIS A 149 -9.33 -3.64 15.13
CA HIS A 149 -9.40 -4.81 14.26
C HIS A 149 -8.74 -6.01 14.92
N LYS A 150 -9.46 -7.11 15.01
CA LYS A 150 -8.98 -8.34 15.69
C LYS A 150 -8.32 -9.34 14.74
N GLY A 151 -8.58 -9.24 13.44
CA GLY A 151 -8.05 -10.15 12.44
C GLY A 151 -6.64 -9.78 11.97
N PRO A 152 -6.15 -10.47 10.92
CA PRO A 152 -4.86 -10.14 10.32
C PRO A 152 -4.86 -8.76 9.69
N VAL A 153 -3.67 -8.13 9.65
CA VAL A 153 -3.46 -6.79 9.13
C VAL A 153 -2.25 -6.79 8.19
N ILE A 154 -2.38 -6.08 7.08
CA ILE A 154 -1.26 -5.67 6.21
C ILE A 154 -1.31 -4.15 6.12
N MET A 155 -0.21 -3.49 6.45
CA MET A 155 -0.05 -2.05 6.27
C MET A 155 1.18 -1.83 5.40
N ALA A 156 0.99 -1.26 4.22
CA ALA A 156 2.06 -1.17 3.23
C ALA A 156 1.95 0.09 2.38
N GLY A 157 3.06 0.47 1.77
CA GLY A 157 3.11 1.57 0.81
C GLY A 157 4.37 2.39 0.92
N ASP A 158 4.25 3.64 0.49
CA ASP A 158 5.31 4.64 0.55
C ASP A 158 5.17 5.46 1.83
N PHE A 159 6.04 5.20 2.79
CA PHE A 159 6.02 5.86 4.09
C PHE A 159 6.89 7.10 4.15
N ASN A 160 7.61 7.42 3.08
CA ASN A 160 8.51 8.59 3.04
C ASN A 160 9.38 8.73 4.31
N ALA A 161 9.91 7.61 4.80
CA ALA A 161 10.67 7.53 6.05
C ALA A 161 12.14 7.94 5.85
N TRP A 162 12.37 9.11 5.23
CA TRP A 162 13.70 9.56 4.81
C TRP A 162 14.55 10.17 5.94
N SER A 163 14.01 10.32 7.13
CA SER A 163 14.75 10.85 8.28
C SER A 163 14.75 9.86 9.44
N LYS A 164 15.75 9.99 10.33
CA LYS A 164 15.81 9.18 11.55
C LYS A 164 14.57 9.36 12.43
N GLN A 165 14.05 10.58 12.52
CA GLN A 165 12.86 10.89 13.29
C GLN A 165 11.63 10.19 12.74
N ARG A 166 11.48 10.18 11.41
CA ARG A 166 10.35 9.51 10.74
C ARG A 166 10.43 8.00 10.90
N ILE A 167 11.60 7.40 10.69
CA ILE A 167 11.75 5.96 10.84
C ILE A 167 11.52 5.53 12.30
N ASN A 168 11.96 6.32 13.27
CA ASN A 168 11.71 6.03 14.67
C ASN A 168 10.23 6.12 15.02
N ALA A 169 9.52 7.13 14.50
CA ALA A 169 8.07 7.27 14.69
C ALA A 169 7.31 6.09 14.08
N LEU A 170 7.71 5.69 12.87
CA LEU A 170 7.09 4.55 12.18
C LEU A 170 7.33 3.23 12.93
N GLN A 171 8.54 3.00 13.41
CA GLN A 171 8.88 1.79 14.16
C GLN A 171 8.15 1.73 15.51
N ARG A 172 8.02 2.86 16.21
CA ARG A 172 7.23 2.94 17.44
C ARG A 172 5.76 2.65 17.17
N PHE A 173 5.22 3.22 16.10
CA PHE A 173 3.84 2.94 15.68
C PHE A 173 3.62 1.45 15.41
N ALA A 174 4.47 0.85 14.58
CA ALA A 174 4.36 -0.55 14.22
C ALA A 174 4.47 -1.45 15.45
N SER A 175 5.42 -1.19 16.33
CA SER A 175 5.60 -1.94 17.57
C SER A 175 4.39 -1.81 18.49
N GLY A 176 3.84 -0.61 18.64
CA GLY A 176 2.65 -0.37 19.46
C GLY A 176 1.39 -1.06 18.93
N MET A 177 1.32 -1.31 17.62
CA MET A 177 0.22 -2.04 16.98
C MET A 177 0.50 -3.52 16.79
N GLU A 178 1.61 -4.02 17.33
CA GLU A 178 2.06 -5.42 17.22
C GLU A 178 2.27 -5.85 15.77
N LEU A 179 2.70 -4.93 14.92
CA LEU A 179 3.03 -5.20 13.53
C LEU A 179 4.49 -5.58 13.38
N GLN A 180 4.76 -6.58 12.55
CA GLN A 180 6.10 -6.99 12.16
C GLN A 180 6.45 -6.39 10.80
N GLU A 181 7.72 -6.05 10.61
CA GLU A 181 8.22 -5.56 9.32
C GLU A 181 8.65 -6.74 8.44
N VAL A 182 8.26 -6.71 7.17
CA VAL A 182 8.74 -7.69 6.18
C VAL A 182 10.20 -7.39 5.87
N ASN A 183 11.05 -8.42 5.92
CA ASN A 183 12.44 -8.36 5.49
C ASN A 183 12.56 -8.84 4.04
N PHE A 184 13.23 -8.05 3.20
CA PHE A 184 13.39 -8.37 1.79
C PHE A 184 14.76 -8.96 1.51
N THR A 185 14.79 -10.09 0.80
CA THR A 185 16.04 -10.67 0.28
C THR A 185 16.57 -9.76 -0.83
N ASN A 186 17.87 -9.43 -0.80
CA ASN A 186 18.47 -8.48 -1.75
C ASN A 186 17.67 -7.19 -1.80
N ASP A 187 17.63 -6.47 -0.68
CA ASP A 187 16.81 -5.28 -0.53
C ASP A 187 17.22 -4.18 -1.50
N ARG A 188 16.43 -4.00 -2.56
CA ARG A 188 16.61 -2.99 -3.61
C ARG A 188 15.49 -1.95 -3.57
N ARG A 189 14.87 -1.76 -2.42
CA ARG A 189 13.85 -0.72 -2.25
C ARG A 189 14.43 0.66 -2.55
N ARG A 190 13.59 1.55 -3.09
CA ARG A 190 13.97 2.95 -3.27
C ARG A 190 14.41 3.54 -1.93
N THR A 191 15.55 4.22 -1.95
CA THR A 191 16.09 4.90 -0.77
C THR A 191 16.13 6.41 -0.95
N ALA A 192 16.04 7.13 0.16
CA ALA A 192 16.38 8.55 0.25
C ALA A 192 17.22 8.76 1.50
N PHE A 193 18.31 9.47 1.36
CA PHE A 193 19.28 9.67 2.45
C PHE A 193 19.73 8.35 3.11
N GLY A 194 19.89 7.30 2.30
CA GLY A 194 20.32 5.99 2.74
C GLY A 194 19.25 5.13 3.43
N ARG A 195 17.99 5.60 3.49
CA ARG A 195 16.88 4.88 4.14
C ARG A 195 15.84 4.44 3.13
N PRO A 196 15.29 3.22 3.26
CA PRO A 196 14.19 2.82 2.40
C PRO A 196 12.94 3.65 2.65
N LEU A 197 12.17 3.90 1.61
CA LEU A 197 10.93 4.68 1.67
C LEU A 197 9.68 3.79 1.76
N ASP A 198 9.75 2.58 1.20
CA ASP A 198 8.63 1.68 1.06
C ASP A 198 8.75 0.52 2.05
N PHE A 199 7.63 0.18 2.69
CA PHE A 199 7.58 -0.85 3.73
C PHE A 199 6.34 -1.71 3.59
N VAL A 200 6.42 -2.92 4.11
CA VAL A 200 5.28 -3.78 4.35
C VAL A 200 5.33 -4.24 5.81
N PHE A 201 4.27 -3.93 6.56
CA PHE A 201 4.07 -4.39 7.93
C PHE A 201 2.89 -5.34 7.98
N TYR A 202 2.90 -6.28 8.91
CA TYR A 202 1.85 -7.29 9.02
C TYR A 202 1.72 -7.85 10.43
N ARG A 203 0.56 -8.43 10.72
CA ARG A 203 0.33 -9.30 11.87
C ARG A 203 -0.75 -10.33 11.53
N GLY A 204 -0.74 -11.47 12.22
CA GLY A 204 -1.73 -12.54 12.01
C GLY A 204 -1.55 -13.32 10.72
N LEU A 205 -0.38 -13.20 10.10
CA LEU A 205 0.00 -13.89 8.86
C LEU A 205 1.45 -14.34 8.98
N GLY A 206 1.84 -15.30 8.13
CA GLY A 206 3.24 -15.69 7.96
C GLY A 206 3.77 -15.22 6.61
N VAL A 207 5.03 -14.82 6.54
CA VAL A 207 5.70 -14.48 5.28
C VAL A 207 6.31 -15.74 4.68
N VAL A 208 5.93 -16.05 3.44
CA VAL A 208 6.51 -17.18 2.69
C VAL A 208 7.73 -16.71 1.90
N GLU A 209 7.58 -15.59 1.16
CA GLU A 209 8.62 -15.02 0.33
C GLU A 209 8.42 -13.52 0.20
N ALA A 210 9.51 -12.76 0.15
CA ALA A 210 9.48 -11.32 -0.05
C ALA A 210 10.65 -10.89 -0.92
N SER A 211 10.37 -10.17 -1.99
CA SER A 211 11.37 -9.70 -2.94
C SER A 211 11.07 -8.31 -3.44
N VAL A 212 12.11 -7.65 -3.96
CA VAL A 212 12.01 -6.35 -4.61
C VAL A 212 12.37 -6.52 -6.07
N LEU A 213 11.47 -6.09 -6.96
CA LEU A 213 11.70 -6.16 -8.39
C LEU A 213 12.42 -4.91 -8.88
N VAL A 214 13.62 -5.07 -9.46
CA VAL A 214 14.33 -3.94 -10.04
C VAL A 214 13.74 -3.59 -11.40
N THR A 215 13.29 -2.34 -11.57
CA THR A 215 12.68 -1.89 -12.82
C THR A 215 13.02 -0.42 -13.11
N GLN A 216 12.95 -0.03 -14.38
CA GLN A 216 13.05 1.35 -14.82
C GLN A 216 11.66 2.00 -15.02
N ALA A 217 10.59 1.27 -14.76
CA ALA A 217 9.22 1.71 -15.02
C ALA A 217 8.67 2.71 -14.01
N SER A 218 9.38 2.96 -12.91
CA SER A 218 9.07 3.95 -11.89
C SER A 218 10.38 4.38 -11.20
N ASP A 219 10.32 5.43 -10.40
CA ASP A 219 11.40 5.79 -9.49
C ASP A 219 11.40 4.96 -8.20
N HIS A 220 10.38 4.12 -8.01
CA HIS A 220 10.33 3.11 -6.96
C HIS A 220 10.32 1.71 -7.57
N ASN A 221 10.94 0.78 -6.88
CA ASN A 221 10.90 -0.64 -7.24
C ASN A 221 9.71 -1.33 -6.57
N PRO A 222 8.94 -2.17 -7.31
CA PRO A 222 7.83 -2.89 -6.71
C PRO A 222 8.27 -3.86 -5.62
N LEU A 223 7.47 -3.94 -4.55
CA LEU A 223 7.61 -4.94 -3.50
C LEU A 223 6.64 -6.09 -3.78
N LEU A 224 7.14 -7.31 -3.72
CA LEU A 224 6.34 -8.52 -3.90
C LEU A 224 6.44 -9.37 -2.64
N VAL A 225 5.30 -9.66 -2.00
CA VAL A 225 5.27 -10.45 -0.77
C VAL A 225 4.21 -11.53 -0.88
N ASP A 226 4.60 -12.75 -0.57
CA ASP A 226 3.71 -13.89 -0.44
C ASP A 226 3.47 -14.16 1.05
N PHE A 227 2.21 -14.10 1.45
CA PHE A 227 1.77 -14.42 2.81
C PHE A 227 1.01 -15.73 2.82
N LYS A 228 1.02 -16.38 3.96
CA LYS A 228 0.11 -17.48 4.26
C LYS A 228 -0.68 -17.16 5.53
N PRO A 229 -1.94 -17.61 5.65
CA PRO A 229 -2.67 -17.50 6.90
C PRO A 229 -1.97 -18.28 8.00
N ASP A 230 -1.97 -17.73 9.22
CA ASP A 230 -1.46 -18.44 10.40
C ASP A 230 -2.42 -19.54 10.86
#